data_bab74686c614cf34203ad0fe628d1dd9
#
_entry.id   bab74686c614cf34203ad0fe628d1dd9
#
_cell.length_a   1.000
_cell.length_b   1.000
_cell.length_c   1.000
_cell.angle_alpha   90.00
_cell.angle_beta   90.00
_cell.angle_gamma   90.00
#
_symmetry.space_group_name_H-M   'P 1'
#
loop_
_entity.id
_entity.type
_entity.pdbx_description
1 polymer ?
#
loop_
_entity_poly.entity_id
_entity_poly.type
_entity_poly.pdbx_seq_one_letter_code
_entity_poly.pdbx_strand_id
1 'polypeptide(L)'
;DFAIQGSGFFIVRDGSRTFYTRDGAFDVAVTGELVNPTNGFKVQGWRADTNGVTDIDAPLGSINIPLGQSIAAQESTRVTLQGNLNSNADSGDSFSTTIDVYDSLGAPHPVTITYTATANPNEWTVTATSSDAAISAIAVDTGAGGATVTFDSTGRRTAPPMDTPMELNFTMAAASGATSFTMDVNHDAVTQFAGAGTLAPTYNNGFSAGSLITFSVGPGGDITGIFSNGTTRPLGQIAMAQFTNPAGLQKSGSNLFESTSNSGVPSIGTPGTGGRGSIGAGVLEGSNTDLAREFTNVVIAQRGFQASSRIISTADQMLEGLVNLIR
;
A
#
# COMPACT_ATOMS: atom_id res chain seq x y z
N ASP A 1 14.96 -4.82 -0.10
CA ASP A 1 15.40 -5.85 -1.05
C ASP A 1 14.18 -6.51 -1.69
N PHE A 2 14.20 -6.64 -3.01
CA PHE A 2 13.11 -7.23 -3.80
C PHE A 2 13.68 -8.16 -4.87
N ALA A 3 12.94 -9.22 -5.19
CA ALA A 3 13.27 -10.06 -6.34
C ALA A 3 12.05 -10.26 -7.23
N ILE A 4 12.27 -10.35 -8.54
CA ILE A 4 11.21 -10.64 -9.51
C ILE A 4 11.13 -12.16 -9.69
N GLN A 5 9.99 -12.74 -9.32
CA GLN A 5 9.68 -14.13 -9.57
C GLN A 5 8.97 -14.26 -10.92
N GLY A 6 9.71 -14.60 -11.96
CA GLY A 6 9.22 -14.68 -13.33
C GLY A 6 9.85 -13.66 -14.26
N SER A 7 9.09 -13.23 -15.29
CA SER A 7 9.56 -12.30 -16.31
C SER A 7 9.26 -10.85 -15.93
N GLY A 8 10.10 -9.91 -16.37
CA GLY A 8 9.90 -8.48 -16.20
C GLY A 8 11.11 -7.78 -15.61
N PHE A 9 11.00 -6.47 -15.50
CA PHE A 9 12.05 -5.57 -15.00
C PHE A 9 11.43 -4.50 -14.12
N PHE A 10 12.13 -4.07 -13.09
CA PHE A 10 11.85 -2.82 -12.40
C PHE A 10 12.14 -1.65 -13.32
N ILE A 11 11.38 -0.59 -13.19
CA ILE A 11 11.56 0.64 -13.94
C ILE A 11 12.24 1.64 -13.02
N VAL A 12 13.39 2.15 -13.42
CA VAL A 12 14.12 3.18 -12.67
C VAL A 12 14.38 4.38 -13.56
N ARG A 13 14.43 5.57 -12.98
CA ARG A 13 14.58 6.81 -13.73
C ARG A 13 15.66 7.70 -13.14
N ASP A 14 16.46 8.29 -14.05
CA ASP A 14 17.40 9.39 -13.78
C ASP A 14 16.94 10.62 -14.56
N GLY A 15 16.33 11.58 -13.87
CA GLY A 15 15.75 12.75 -14.51
C GLY A 15 14.73 12.38 -15.61
N SER A 16 15.10 12.63 -16.88
CA SER A 16 14.25 12.31 -18.03
C SER A 16 14.49 10.92 -18.65
N ARG A 17 15.60 10.24 -18.27
CA ARG A 17 15.96 8.92 -18.84
C ARG A 17 15.38 7.81 -18.02
N THR A 18 14.82 6.81 -18.71
CA THR A 18 14.23 5.61 -18.10
C THR A 18 15.14 4.42 -18.37
N PHE A 19 15.44 3.66 -17.31
CA PHE A 19 16.21 2.44 -17.36
C PHE A 19 15.40 1.29 -16.76
N TYR A 20 15.84 0.08 -17.06
CA TYR A 20 15.21 -1.14 -16.60
C TYR A 20 16.23 -1.99 -15.87
N THR A 21 15.85 -2.63 -14.77
CA THR A 21 16.77 -3.47 -14.00
C THR A 21 16.05 -4.66 -13.41
N ARG A 22 16.79 -5.76 -13.20
CA ARG A 22 16.32 -6.87 -12.37
C ARG A 22 16.88 -6.80 -10.95
N ASP A 23 17.89 -5.94 -10.75
CA ASP A 23 18.43 -5.69 -9.44
C ASP A 23 17.37 -4.99 -8.57
N GLY A 24 16.97 -5.66 -7.49
CA GLY A 24 15.98 -5.18 -6.53
C GLY A 24 16.60 -4.72 -5.21
N ALA A 25 17.92 -4.48 -5.17
CA ALA A 25 18.57 -3.85 -4.03
C ALA A 25 18.17 -2.36 -3.98
N PHE A 26 17.00 -2.06 -3.43
CA PHE A 26 16.50 -0.70 -3.28
C PHE A 26 16.52 -0.26 -1.82
N ASP A 27 16.72 1.03 -1.62
CA ASP A 27 16.71 1.67 -0.30
C ASP A 27 15.84 2.93 -0.34
N VAL A 28 15.42 3.40 0.83
CA VAL A 28 14.63 4.61 0.96
C VAL A 28 15.55 5.78 1.24
N ALA A 29 15.62 6.74 0.32
CA ALA A 29 16.41 7.95 0.47
C ALA A 29 15.83 8.84 1.61
N VAL A 30 16.64 9.78 2.08
CA VAL A 30 16.22 10.77 3.10
C VAL A 30 14.98 11.58 2.65
N THR A 31 14.80 11.73 1.34
CA THR A 31 13.62 12.38 0.74
C THR A 31 12.36 11.49 0.74
N GLY A 32 12.47 10.23 1.21
CA GLY A 32 11.41 9.23 1.16
C GLY A 32 11.29 8.50 -0.18
N GLU A 33 12.08 8.84 -1.18
CA GLU A 33 12.01 8.18 -2.49
C GLU A 33 12.70 6.81 -2.45
N LEU A 34 12.10 5.82 -3.09
CA LEU A 34 12.69 4.49 -3.26
C LEU A 34 13.74 4.57 -4.38
N VAL A 35 15.00 4.31 -4.04
CA VAL A 35 16.14 4.49 -4.95
C VAL A 35 17.02 3.25 -4.99
N ASN A 36 17.72 3.07 -6.10
CA ASN A 36 18.84 2.11 -6.16
C ASN A 36 20.08 2.77 -5.53
N PRO A 37 20.65 2.22 -4.44
CA PRO A 37 21.77 2.84 -3.71
C PRO A 37 23.06 2.94 -4.53
N THR A 38 23.22 2.13 -5.59
CA THR A 38 24.43 2.12 -6.41
C THR A 38 24.54 3.34 -7.32
N ASN A 39 23.39 3.85 -7.81
CA ASN A 39 23.35 4.92 -8.80
C ASN A 39 22.38 6.07 -8.46
N GLY A 40 21.58 5.94 -7.39
CA GLY A 40 20.61 6.96 -6.97
C GLY A 40 19.35 7.04 -7.85
N PHE A 41 19.15 6.09 -8.78
CA PHE A 41 18.00 6.14 -9.68
C PHE A 41 16.72 5.77 -8.95
N LYS A 42 15.64 6.50 -9.25
CA LYS A 42 14.36 6.42 -8.55
C LYS A 42 13.47 5.34 -9.15
N VAL A 43 12.98 4.45 -8.31
CA VAL A 43 12.02 3.41 -8.69
C VAL A 43 10.70 4.05 -9.09
N GLN A 44 10.14 3.59 -10.21
CA GLN A 44 8.90 4.11 -10.77
C GLN A 44 7.71 3.22 -10.44
N GLY A 45 6.56 3.86 -10.28
CA GLY A 45 5.29 3.21 -10.01
C GLY A 45 4.17 4.23 -9.91
N TRP A 46 3.07 3.82 -9.29
CA TRP A 46 1.92 4.66 -9.03
C TRP A 46 1.85 4.98 -7.54
N ARG A 47 1.65 6.24 -7.21
CA ARG A 47 1.44 6.66 -5.83
C ARG A 47 -0.03 6.51 -5.47
N ALA A 48 -0.30 6.13 -4.24
CA ALA A 48 -1.65 6.27 -3.69
C ALA A 48 -1.97 7.76 -3.46
N ASP A 49 -3.24 8.10 -3.61
CA ASP A 49 -3.77 9.41 -3.25
C ASP A 49 -3.92 9.56 -1.72
N THR A 50 -4.44 10.70 -1.29
CA THR A 50 -4.70 10.99 0.13
C THR A 50 -5.73 10.04 0.77
N ASN A 51 -6.53 9.35 -0.03
CA ASN A 51 -7.51 8.35 0.42
C ASN A 51 -6.95 6.92 0.43
N GLY A 52 -5.71 6.74 -0.04
CA GLY A 52 -5.08 5.42 -0.15
C GLY A 52 -5.47 4.66 -1.42
N VAL A 53 -6.03 5.34 -2.42
CA VAL A 53 -6.38 4.74 -3.71
C VAL A 53 -5.22 4.91 -4.68
N THR A 54 -4.80 3.80 -5.29
CA THR A 54 -3.74 3.81 -6.32
C THR A 54 -4.38 3.75 -7.70
N ASP A 55 -4.18 4.79 -8.50
CA ASP A 55 -4.63 4.86 -9.89
C ASP A 55 -3.52 4.32 -10.81
N ILE A 56 -3.73 3.12 -11.34
CA ILE A 56 -2.78 2.44 -12.23
C ILE A 56 -2.83 2.94 -13.68
N ASP A 57 -3.81 3.75 -14.05
CA ASP A 57 -3.93 4.37 -15.36
C ASP A 57 -3.22 5.75 -15.39
N ALA A 58 -2.83 6.27 -14.23
CA ALA A 58 -2.09 7.51 -14.12
C ALA A 58 -0.65 7.38 -14.67
N PRO A 59 -0.01 8.49 -15.08
CA PRO A 59 1.40 8.48 -15.46
C PRO A 59 2.30 7.98 -14.34
N LEU A 60 3.34 7.21 -14.70
CA LEU A 60 4.34 6.74 -13.74
C LEU A 60 5.05 7.90 -13.04
N GLY A 61 5.20 7.76 -11.74
CA GLY A 61 5.98 8.66 -10.90
C GLY A 61 7.00 7.90 -10.04
N SER A 62 7.91 8.62 -9.40
CA SER A 62 8.80 8.02 -8.41
C SER A 62 8.00 7.60 -7.18
N ILE A 63 8.24 6.38 -6.70
CA ILE A 63 7.66 5.88 -5.45
C ILE A 63 8.21 6.70 -4.28
N ASN A 64 7.34 7.15 -3.41
CA ASN A 64 7.71 7.88 -2.20
C ASN A 64 7.15 7.18 -0.97
N ILE A 65 8.04 6.86 -0.04
CA ILE A 65 7.75 6.22 1.25
C ILE A 65 8.17 7.21 2.35
N PRO A 66 7.25 8.02 2.86
CA PRO A 66 7.58 9.14 3.74
C PRO A 66 7.85 8.66 5.18
N LEU A 67 8.94 7.90 5.40
CA LEU A 67 9.34 7.42 6.73
C LEU A 67 9.49 8.58 7.71
N GLY A 68 8.88 8.43 8.88
CA GLY A 68 8.89 9.44 9.93
C GLY A 68 8.00 10.66 9.68
N GLN A 69 7.35 10.77 8.52
CA GLN A 69 6.33 11.79 8.30
C GLN A 69 5.02 11.38 8.96
N SER A 70 4.33 12.35 9.55
CA SER A 70 3.02 12.13 10.14
C SER A 70 1.92 12.32 9.09
N ILE A 71 0.92 11.43 9.13
CA ILE A 71 -0.36 11.66 8.47
C ILE A 71 -1.25 12.49 9.40
N ALA A 72 -1.99 13.42 8.81
CA ALA A 72 -3.00 14.16 9.55
C ALA A 72 -4.08 13.20 10.06
N ALA A 73 -4.68 13.57 11.19
CA ALA A 73 -5.87 12.89 11.68
C ALA A 73 -7.00 12.96 10.65
N GLN A 74 -7.87 11.98 10.69
CA GLN A 74 -9.08 11.94 9.87
C GLN A 74 -10.29 11.77 10.77
N GLU A 75 -11.26 12.68 10.66
CA GLU A 75 -12.51 12.55 11.39
C GLU A 75 -13.31 11.32 10.94
N SER A 76 -14.06 10.74 11.85
CA SER A 76 -14.96 9.63 11.56
C SER A 76 -16.16 10.12 10.79
N THR A 77 -16.25 9.78 9.50
CA THR A 77 -17.40 10.08 8.66
C THR A 77 -18.22 8.84 8.34
N ARG A 78 -17.70 7.65 8.60
CA ARG A 78 -18.43 6.39 8.36
C ARG A 78 -18.03 5.30 9.34
N VAL A 79 -19.05 4.67 9.90
CA VAL A 79 -18.92 3.45 10.73
C VAL A 79 -19.85 2.39 10.19
N THR A 80 -19.44 1.12 10.25
CA THR A 80 -20.28 -0.02 9.91
C THR A 80 -20.51 -0.85 11.15
N LEU A 81 -21.77 -1.14 11.43
CA LEU A 81 -22.21 -2.06 12.48
C LEU A 81 -22.62 -3.38 11.86
N GLN A 82 -22.27 -4.47 12.52
CA GLN A 82 -22.66 -5.82 12.12
C GLN A 82 -23.04 -6.64 13.35
N GLY A 83 -24.02 -7.51 13.20
CA GLY A 83 -24.42 -8.42 14.25
C GLY A 83 -25.93 -8.61 14.34
N ASN A 84 -26.38 -9.13 15.47
CA ASN A 84 -27.77 -9.50 15.70
C ASN A 84 -28.36 -8.71 16.87
N LEU A 85 -29.60 -8.30 16.74
CA LEU A 85 -30.47 -7.89 17.84
C LEU A 85 -31.44 -9.03 18.19
N ASN A 86 -31.75 -9.21 19.48
CA ASN A 86 -32.59 -10.32 19.93
C ASN A 86 -34.06 -10.08 19.53
N SER A 87 -34.63 -10.96 18.70
CA SER A 87 -36.07 -10.89 18.32
C SER A 87 -37.02 -11.17 19.46
N ASN A 88 -36.52 -11.79 20.55
CA ASN A 88 -37.32 -12.13 21.76
C ASN A 88 -37.16 -11.07 22.86
N ALA A 89 -36.59 -9.92 22.53
CA ALA A 89 -36.47 -8.82 23.51
C ALA A 89 -37.83 -8.27 23.88
N ASP A 90 -38.07 -8.06 25.17
CA ASP A 90 -39.26 -7.40 25.67
C ASP A 90 -39.15 -5.88 25.46
N SER A 91 -40.32 -5.23 25.41
CA SER A 91 -40.36 -3.74 25.30
C SER A 91 -39.60 -3.11 26.47
N GLY A 92 -38.61 -2.28 26.15
CA GLY A 92 -37.72 -1.65 27.12
C GLY A 92 -36.36 -2.35 27.27
N ASP A 93 -36.20 -3.57 26.77
CA ASP A 93 -34.89 -4.22 26.72
C ASP A 93 -33.96 -3.43 25.83
N SER A 94 -32.68 -3.33 26.22
CA SER A 94 -31.71 -2.55 25.47
C SER A 94 -30.42 -3.33 25.20
N PHE A 95 -29.83 -3.04 24.08
CA PHE A 95 -28.50 -3.49 23.68
C PHE A 95 -27.62 -2.29 23.37
N SER A 96 -26.44 -2.22 23.95
CA SER A 96 -25.50 -1.12 23.76
C SER A 96 -24.17 -1.59 23.18
N THR A 97 -23.63 -0.81 22.25
CA THR A 97 -22.28 -1.00 21.71
C THR A 97 -21.52 0.33 21.76
N THR A 98 -20.23 0.29 22.07
CA THR A 98 -19.38 1.48 22.15
C THR A 98 -18.41 1.50 21.00
N ILE A 99 -18.22 2.65 20.39
CA ILE A 99 -17.30 2.92 19.30
C ILE A 99 -16.44 4.14 19.64
N ASP A 100 -15.17 4.14 19.28
CA ASP A 100 -14.34 5.33 19.34
C ASP A 100 -14.50 6.12 18.04
N VAL A 101 -14.97 7.35 18.15
CA VAL A 101 -15.17 8.28 17.04
C VAL A 101 -14.10 9.35 17.11
N TYR A 102 -13.48 9.67 15.99
CA TYR A 102 -12.41 10.66 15.93
C TYR A 102 -12.95 11.97 15.39
N ASP A 103 -12.60 13.07 16.06
CA ASP A 103 -12.93 14.43 15.65
C ASP A 103 -11.96 14.98 14.58
N SER A 104 -12.17 16.21 14.14
CA SER A 104 -11.32 16.89 13.14
C SER A 104 -9.87 17.09 13.57
N LEU A 105 -9.57 17.01 14.87
CA LEU A 105 -8.22 17.09 15.44
C LEU A 105 -7.62 15.70 15.73
N GLY A 106 -8.43 14.64 15.55
CA GLY A 106 -8.03 13.24 15.76
C GLY A 106 -8.08 12.78 17.21
N ALA A 107 -8.79 13.51 18.06
CA ALA A 107 -9.05 13.04 19.40
C ALA A 107 -10.13 11.94 19.36
N PRO A 108 -9.91 10.79 20.05
CA PRO A 108 -10.90 9.73 20.14
C PRO A 108 -11.97 10.09 21.19
N HIS A 109 -13.22 9.91 20.83
CA HIS A 109 -14.37 10.12 21.71
C HIS A 109 -15.17 8.81 21.79
N PRO A 110 -15.32 8.19 22.96
CA PRO A 110 -16.15 7.00 23.11
C PRO A 110 -17.63 7.39 23.00
N VAL A 111 -18.31 6.79 22.04
CA VAL A 111 -19.74 6.97 21.77
C VAL A 111 -20.44 5.65 21.99
N THR A 112 -21.45 5.64 22.83
CA THR A 112 -22.29 4.47 23.07
C THR A 112 -23.58 4.60 22.29
N ILE A 113 -23.81 3.69 21.36
CA ILE A 113 -25.06 3.55 20.62
C ILE A 113 -25.91 2.51 21.33
N THR A 114 -27.12 2.89 21.72
CA THR A 114 -28.05 2.04 22.44
C THR A 114 -29.30 1.81 21.59
N TYR A 115 -29.64 0.55 21.40
CA TYR A 115 -30.86 0.08 20.75
C TYR A 115 -31.83 -0.37 21.83
N THR A 116 -33.02 0.21 21.89
CA THR A 116 -34.06 -0.13 22.86
C THR A 116 -35.29 -0.65 22.13
N ALA A 117 -35.73 -1.87 22.46
CA ALA A 117 -36.93 -2.47 21.91
C ALA A 117 -38.17 -1.66 22.27
N THR A 118 -38.99 -1.35 21.27
CA THR A 118 -40.23 -0.59 21.46
C THR A 118 -41.41 -1.51 21.79
N ALA A 119 -42.58 -0.91 22.04
CA ALA A 119 -43.82 -1.70 22.19
C ALA A 119 -44.29 -2.30 20.84
N ASN A 120 -43.81 -1.79 19.71
CA ASN A 120 -44.13 -2.32 18.40
C ASN A 120 -43.19 -3.52 18.10
N PRO A 121 -43.72 -4.62 17.59
CA PRO A 121 -42.88 -5.76 17.21
C PRO A 121 -41.83 -5.38 16.17
N ASN A 122 -40.61 -5.90 16.32
CA ASN A 122 -39.50 -5.74 15.38
C ASN A 122 -39.05 -4.27 15.17
N GLU A 123 -39.30 -3.40 16.13
CA GLU A 123 -38.90 -2.00 16.08
C GLU A 123 -38.00 -1.66 17.26
N TRP A 124 -36.92 -0.97 16.97
CA TRP A 124 -35.92 -0.53 17.95
C TRP A 124 -35.71 0.97 17.85
N THR A 125 -35.74 1.67 18.97
CA THR A 125 -35.30 3.06 19.07
C THR A 125 -33.81 3.11 19.26
N VAL A 126 -33.11 3.98 18.51
CA VAL A 126 -31.67 4.16 18.57
C VAL A 126 -31.36 5.47 19.25
N THR A 127 -30.48 5.43 20.23
CA THR A 127 -29.94 6.62 20.88
C THR A 127 -28.41 6.54 20.89
N ALA A 128 -27.76 7.70 20.81
CA ALA A 128 -26.31 7.78 20.88
C ALA A 128 -25.94 8.77 21.98
N THR A 129 -25.03 8.35 22.86
CA THR A 129 -24.55 9.15 23.97
C THR A 129 -23.06 9.06 24.11
N SER A 130 -22.44 10.09 24.65
CA SER A 130 -21.02 10.08 25.03
C SER A 130 -20.88 10.61 26.45
N SER A 131 -19.95 10.05 27.19
CA SER A 131 -19.51 10.59 28.49
C SER A 131 -18.43 11.67 28.36
N ASP A 132 -17.96 11.93 27.16
CA ASP A 132 -16.89 12.89 26.89
C ASP A 132 -17.45 14.32 26.89
N ALA A 133 -16.88 15.20 27.73
CA ALA A 133 -17.26 16.59 27.84
C ALA A 133 -16.97 17.42 26.55
N ALA A 134 -16.14 16.90 25.65
CA ALA A 134 -15.88 17.52 24.34
C ALA A 134 -17.08 17.45 23.40
N ILE A 135 -18.01 16.51 23.63
CA ILE A 135 -19.24 16.36 22.86
C ILE A 135 -20.41 16.95 23.66
N SER A 136 -20.98 18.03 23.19
CA SER A 136 -22.11 18.67 23.87
C SER A 136 -23.46 18.03 23.58
N ALA A 137 -23.64 17.46 22.37
CA ALA A 137 -24.84 16.74 21.97
C ALA A 137 -24.57 15.80 20.81
N ILE A 138 -25.35 14.71 20.73
CA ILE A 138 -25.40 13.80 19.58
C ILE A 138 -26.86 13.68 19.18
N ALA A 139 -27.17 14.08 17.94
CA ALA A 139 -28.50 13.87 17.37
C ALA A 139 -28.46 12.66 16.42
N VAL A 140 -29.46 11.81 16.50
CA VAL A 140 -29.62 10.62 15.65
C VAL A 140 -30.67 10.94 14.60
N ASP A 141 -30.31 10.84 13.32
CA ASP A 141 -31.22 10.99 12.19
C ASP A 141 -31.21 9.72 11.33
N THR A 142 -32.35 9.11 11.12
CA THR A 142 -32.51 7.93 10.26
C THR A 142 -33.05 8.29 8.87
N GLY A 143 -33.12 9.59 8.54
CA GLY A 143 -33.66 10.07 7.25
C GLY A 143 -35.16 9.87 7.04
N ALA A 144 -35.82 9.14 7.94
CA ALA A 144 -37.25 8.82 7.88
C ALA A 144 -38.07 9.52 8.99
N GLY A 145 -37.49 10.52 9.68
CA GLY A 145 -38.18 11.33 10.69
C GLY A 145 -38.25 10.71 12.09
N GLY A 146 -37.28 9.83 12.44
CA GLY A 146 -37.17 9.30 13.79
C GLY A 146 -35.91 8.44 13.96
N ALA A 147 -35.48 8.25 15.19
CA ALA A 147 -34.33 7.41 15.54
C ALA A 147 -34.74 5.95 15.71
N THR A 148 -35.42 5.37 14.70
CA THR A 148 -35.94 3.99 14.76
C THR A 148 -35.41 3.10 13.65
N VAL A 149 -35.18 1.83 13.98
CA VAL A 149 -34.80 0.77 13.04
C VAL A 149 -35.86 -0.31 13.12
N THR A 150 -36.38 -0.74 11.95
CA THR A 150 -37.39 -1.80 11.87
C THR A 150 -36.93 -2.98 11.05
N PHE A 151 -37.43 -4.17 11.41
CA PHE A 151 -37.09 -5.42 10.76
C PHE A 151 -38.36 -6.12 10.25
N ASP A 152 -38.21 -6.93 9.20
CA ASP A 152 -39.29 -7.78 8.70
C ASP A 152 -39.39 -9.10 9.48
N SER A 153 -40.39 -9.92 9.11
CA SER A 153 -40.58 -11.23 9.70
C SER A 153 -39.45 -12.23 9.38
N THR A 154 -38.53 -11.90 8.50
CA THR A 154 -37.36 -12.69 8.16
C THR A 154 -36.10 -12.21 8.88
N GLY A 155 -36.21 -11.22 9.77
CA GLY A 155 -35.11 -10.65 10.54
C GLY A 155 -34.22 -9.71 9.75
N ARG A 156 -34.65 -9.25 8.57
CA ARG A 156 -33.93 -8.26 7.76
C ARG A 156 -34.45 -6.85 8.04
N ARG A 157 -33.54 -5.87 8.02
CA ARG A 157 -33.88 -4.47 8.20
C ARG A 157 -34.76 -3.97 7.05
N THR A 158 -35.78 -3.20 7.38
CA THR A 158 -36.73 -2.57 6.44
C THR A 158 -36.71 -1.06 6.50
N ALA A 159 -36.45 -0.49 7.67
CA ALA A 159 -36.28 0.96 7.83
C ALA A 159 -35.12 1.25 8.80
N PRO A 160 -34.27 2.24 8.51
CA PRO A 160 -34.14 2.92 7.20
C PRO A 160 -33.92 1.92 6.07
N PRO A 161 -34.25 2.26 4.81
CA PRO A 161 -34.00 1.37 3.67
C PRO A 161 -32.54 0.92 3.59
N MET A 162 -32.29 -0.22 2.94
CA MET A 162 -30.93 -0.67 2.63
C MET A 162 -30.20 0.45 1.84
N ASP A 163 -28.90 0.58 2.05
CA ASP A 163 -28.05 1.65 1.48
C ASP A 163 -28.39 3.09 1.98
N THR A 164 -29.33 3.24 2.91
CA THR A 164 -29.54 4.51 3.61
C THR A 164 -28.88 4.42 4.98
N PRO A 165 -27.78 5.13 5.22
CA PRO A 165 -27.12 5.14 6.52
C PRO A 165 -27.99 5.90 7.54
N MET A 166 -27.81 5.61 8.80
CA MET A 166 -28.27 6.45 9.88
C MET A 166 -27.20 7.52 10.12
N GLU A 167 -27.60 8.77 10.23
CA GLU A 167 -26.66 9.86 10.50
C GLU A 167 -26.60 10.17 11.99
N LEU A 168 -25.38 10.28 12.52
CA LEU A 168 -25.11 10.84 13.85
C LEU A 168 -24.50 12.23 13.68
N ASN A 169 -25.22 13.24 14.14
CA ASN A 169 -24.79 14.62 14.09
C ASN A 169 -24.17 15.02 15.42
N PHE A 170 -22.85 15.22 15.44
CA PHE A 170 -22.06 15.57 16.62
C PHE A 170 -21.97 17.09 16.75
N THR A 171 -22.41 17.61 17.87
CA THR A 171 -22.16 18.99 18.26
C THR A 171 -21.02 19.04 19.25
N MET A 172 -19.88 19.59 18.82
CA MET A 172 -18.71 19.71 19.66
C MET A 172 -18.84 20.90 20.62
N ALA A 173 -18.31 20.75 21.83
CA ALA A 173 -18.23 21.85 22.78
C ALA A 173 -17.23 22.90 22.28
N ALA A 174 -17.53 24.18 22.43
CA ALA A 174 -16.66 25.27 21.97
C ALA A 174 -15.23 25.20 22.57
N ALA A 175 -15.09 24.61 23.75
CA ALA A 175 -13.80 24.43 24.43
C ALA A 175 -12.92 23.33 23.82
N SER A 176 -13.46 22.42 23.01
CA SER A 176 -12.70 21.34 22.38
C SER A 176 -11.78 21.82 21.25
N GLY A 177 -12.13 22.95 20.61
CA GLY A 177 -11.46 23.46 19.41
C GLY A 177 -11.73 22.64 18.14
N ALA A 178 -12.42 21.51 18.24
CA ALA A 178 -12.83 20.69 17.10
C ALA A 178 -14.12 21.22 16.46
N THR A 179 -14.29 20.97 15.17
CA THR A 179 -15.52 21.30 14.45
C THR A 179 -16.60 20.26 14.68
N SER A 180 -17.87 20.67 14.69
CA SER A 180 -18.99 19.74 14.68
C SER A 180 -19.04 19.00 13.33
N PHE A 181 -19.38 17.72 13.35
CA PHE A 181 -19.32 16.83 12.18
C PHE A 181 -20.48 15.84 12.16
N THR A 182 -20.68 15.22 11.02
CA THR A 182 -21.71 14.19 10.80
C THR A 182 -21.05 12.88 10.44
N MET A 183 -21.56 11.78 11.00
CA MET A 183 -21.07 10.43 10.75
C MET A 183 -22.20 9.52 10.29
N ASP A 184 -21.98 8.84 9.17
CA ASP A 184 -22.85 7.80 8.66
C ASP A 184 -22.64 6.48 9.41
N VAL A 185 -23.71 5.92 9.94
CA VAL A 185 -23.68 4.57 10.54
C VAL A 185 -24.41 3.61 9.61
N ASN A 186 -23.64 2.73 8.97
CA ASN A 186 -24.21 1.69 8.12
C ASN A 186 -24.66 0.50 8.95
N HIS A 187 -25.93 0.11 8.79
CA HIS A 187 -26.61 -0.99 9.48
C HIS A 187 -27.01 -2.13 8.55
N ASP A 188 -26.50 -2.20 7.31
CA ASP A 188 -26.96 -3.16 6.31
C ASP A 188 -26.69 -4.64 6.73
N ALA A 189 -25.68 -4.83 7.56
CA ALA A 189 -25.32 -6.14 8.11
C ALA A 189 -25.91 -6.42 9.50
N VAL A 190 -26.89 -5.60 9.95
CA VAL A 190 -27.61 -5.82 11.20
C VAL A 190 -28.85 -6.65 10.94
N THR A 191 -29.04 -7.70 11.76
CA THR A 191 -30.15 -8.64 11.67
C THR A 191 -30.91 -8.73 12.99
N GLN A 192 -32.12 -9.29 12.95
CA GLN A 192 -32.90 -9.54 14.15
C GLN A 192 -33.38 -11.00 14.17
N PHE A 193 -32.65 -11.85 14.88
CA PHE A 193 -33.00 -13.25 15.09
C PHE A 193 -33.10 -13.58 16.57
N ALA A 194 -33.76 -14.70 16.90
CA ALA A 194 -33.78 -15.21 18.24
C ALA A 194 -32.36 -15.60 18.70
N GLY A 195 -31.93 -15.03 19.82
CA GLY A 195 -30.58 -15.23 20.37
C GLY A 195 -30.02 -13.97 21.00
N ALA A 196 -28.85 -14.09 21.60
CA ALA A 196 -28.19 -12.94 22.23
C ALA A 196 -27.86 -11.85 21.23
N GLY A 197 -27.93 -10.59 21.67
CA GLY A 197 -27.40 -9.46 20.91
C GLY A 197 -25.89 -9.56 20.73
N THR A 198 -25.42 -9.36 19.51
CA THR A 198 -23.98 -9.45 19.14
C THR A 198 -23.51 -8.27 18.34
N LEU A 199 -24.29 -7.18 18.29
CA LEU A 199 -24.00 -6.02 17.47
C LEU A 199 -22.66 -5.38 17.90
N ALA A 200 -21.76 -5.21 16.94
CA ALA A 200 -20.45 -4.64 17.15
C ALA A 200 -20.01 -3.77 15.94
N PRO A 201 -19.17 -2.75 16.17
CA PRO A 201 -18.55 -2.01 15.08
C PRO A 201 -17.50 -2.88 14.40
N THR A 202 -17.53 -2.92 13.06
CA THR A 202 -16.58 -3.69 12.25
C THR A 202 -15.66 -2.80 11.42
N TYR A 203 -16.05 -1.56 11.21
CA TYR A 203 -15.28 -0.61 10.42
C TYR A 203 -15.51 0.82 10.94
N ASN A 204 -14.42 1.58 11.02
CA ASN A 204 -14.42 3.03 11.25
C ASN A 204 -13.32 3.64 10.35
N ASN A 205 -13.66 4.67 9.59
CA ASN A 205 -12.70 5.34 8.69
C ASN A 205 -11.91 6.46 9.38
N GLY A 206 -12.31 6.86 10.59
CA GLY A 206 -11.58 7.86 11.37
C GLY A 206 -10.35 7.29 12.06
N PHE A 207 -9.32 8.11 12.25
CA PHE A 207 -8.11 7.76 12.98
C PHE A 207 -7.40 9.01 13.52
N SER A 208 -6.62 8.82 14.59
CA SER A 208 -5.74 9.86 15.11
C SER A 208 -4.53 10.09 14.21
N ALA A 209 -3.86 11.24 14.34
CA ALA A 209 -2.59 11.47 13.66
C ALA A 209 -1.57 10.36 14.01
N GLY A 210 -0.81 9.95 13.02
CA GLY A 210 0.19 8.89 13.18
C GLY A 210 1.40 9.12 12.29
N SER A 211 2.58 8.66 12.70
CA SER A 211 3.80 8.67 11.88
C SER A 211 4.03 7.30 11.25
N LEU A 212 4.54 7.28 10.03
CA LEU A 212 4.91 6.04 9.35
C LEU A 212 6.09 5.39 10.07
N ILE A 213 5.86 4.17 10.62
CA ILE A 213 6.89 3.39 11.32
C ILE A 213 7.65 2.50 10.34
N THR A 214 6.91 1.77 9.52
CA THR A 214 7.47 0.78 8.58
C THR A 214 6.52 0.59 7.39
N PHE A 215 7.00 -0.10 6.39
CA PHE A 215 6.20 -0.48 5.23
C PHE A 215 6.43 -1.93 4.84
N SER A 216 5.51 -2.50 4.11
CA SER A 216 5.63 -3.81 3.48
C SER A 216 5.28 -3.72 2.01
N VAL A 217 5.83 -4.66 1.22
CA VAL A 217 5.53 -4.75 -0.21
C VAL A 217 4.94 -6.12 -0.49
N GLY A 218 3.76 -6.13 -1.09
CA GLY A 218 3.07 -7.34 -1.48
C GLY A 218 3.53 -7.90 -2.84
N PRO A 219 3.12 -9.12 -3.20
CA PRO A 219 3.51 -9.77 -4.47
C PRO A 219 3.04 -9.01 -5.71
N GLY A 220 1.96 -8.24 -5.61
CA GLY A 220 1.45 -7.34 -6.63
C GLY A 220 2.20 -6.02 -6.73
N GLY A 221 3.29 -5.83 -5.96
CA GLY A 221 4.03 -4.58 -5.90
C GLY A 221 3.34 -3.49 -5.09
N ASP A 222 2.23 -3.79 -4.44
CA ASP A 222 1.49 -2.90 -3.54
C ASP A 222 2.33 -2.59 -2.29
N ILE A 223 2.54 -1.33 -2.03
CA ILE A 223 3.29 -0.82 -0.89
C ILE A 223 2.30 -0.37 0.17
N THR A 224 2.31 -1.03 1.32
CA THR A 224 1.44 -0.72 2.45
C THR A 224 2.26 -0.17 3.61
N GLY A 225 1.92 1.03 4.07
CA GLY A 225 2.54 1.66 5.23
C GLY A 225 1.83 1.27 6.52
N ILE A 226 2.60 1.07 7.58
CA ILE A 226 2.13 0.80 8.95
C ILE A 226 2.46 2.02 9.80
N PHE A 227 1.44 2.62 10.41
CA PHE A 227 1.54 3.86 11.16
C PHE A 227 1.50 3.64 12.67
N SER A 228 2.00 4.62 13.44
CA SER A 228 2.07 4.55 14.90
C SER A 228 0.70 4.48 15.60
N ASN A 229 -0.35 4.89 14.91
CA ASN A 229 -1.73 4.79 15.36
C ASN A 229 -2.36 3.41 15.07
N GLY A 230 -1.57 2.43 14.59
CA GLY A 230 -2.04 1.09 14.22
C GLY A 230 -2.73 1.01 12.86
N THR A 231 -2.90 2.13 12.17
CA THR A 231 -3.55 2.16 10.85
C THR A 231 -2.58 1.65 9.77
N THR A 232 -3.10 0.89 8.82
CA THR A 232 -2.38 0.49 7.62
C THR A 232 -2.99 1.17 6.40
N ARG A 233 -2.12 1.76 5.55
CA ARG A 233 -2.60 2.46 4.33
C ARG A 233 -1.73 2.11 3.13
N PRO A 234 -2.35 1.96 1.94
CA PRO A 234 -1.61 1.91 0.70
C PRO A 234 -0.83 3.22 0.48
N LEU A 235 0.44 3.11 0.13
CA LEU A 235 1.32 4.24 -0.22
C LEU A 235 1.52 4.35 -1.73
N GLY A 236 1.33 3.23 -2.44
CA GLY A 236 1.47 3.15 -3.89
C GLY A 236 1.72 1.73 -4.35
N GLN A 237 2.09 1.59 -5.62
CA GLN A 237 2.36 0.30 -6.24
C GLN A 237 3.55 0.41 -7.18
N ILE A 238 4.50 -0.52 -7.10
CA ILE A 238 5.67 -0.61 -7.97
C ILE A 238 5.20 -1.05 -9.36
N ALA A 239 5.65 -0.32 -10.40
CA ALA A 239 5.41 -0.70 -11.79
C ALA A 239 6.50 -1.63 -12.29
N MET A 240 6.11 -2.58 -13.13
CA MET A 240 7.02 -3.44 -13.85
C MET A 240 6.88 -3.27 -15.37
N ALA A 241 8.00 -3.42 -16.06
CA ALA A 241 8.04 -3.47 -17.53
C ALA A 241 8.33 -4.89 -18.00
N GLN A 242 7.65 -5.30 -19.07
CA GLN A 242 7.94 -6.52 -19.81
C GLN A 242 8.27 -6.16 -21.26
N PHE A 243 9.23 -6.89 -21.84
CA PHE A 243 9.64 -6.72 -23.22
C PHE A 243 9.34 -7.98 -24.02
N THR A 244 8.95 -7.79 -25.28
CA THR A 244 8.72 -8.90 -26.23
C THR A 244 10.02 -9.65 -26.49
N ASN A 245 11.14 -8.94 -26.56
CA ASN A 245 12.48 -9.52 -26.73
C ASN A 245 13.47 -8.94 -25.70
N PRO A 246 13.56 -9.53 -24.50
CA PRO A 246 14.49 -9.06 -23.47
C PRO A 246 15.97 -9.13 -23.87
N ALA A 247 16.34 -10.06 -24.79
CA ALA A 247 17.71 -10.17 -25.29
C ALA A 247 18.13 -8.99 -26.18
N GLY A 248 17.16 -8.24 -26.72
CA GLY A 248 17.38 -7.04 -27.50
C GLY A 248 17.64 -5.78 -26.67
N LEU A 249 17.57 -5.85 -25.34
CA LEU A 249 17.88 -4.72 -24.47
C LEU A 249 19.39 -4.42 -24.50
N GLN A 250 19.72 -3.15 -24.51
CA GLN A 250 21.10 -2.67 -24.41
C GLN A 250 21.52 -2.58 -22.95
N LYS A 251 22.66 -3.19 -22.58
CA LYS A 251 23.25 -3.04 -21.26
C LYS A 251 23.90 -1.66 -21.11
N SER A 252 23.55 -0.93 -20.07
CA SER A 252 24.04 0.41 -19.76
C SER A 252 25.00 0.45 -18.57
N GLY A 253 25.47 -0.73 -18.09
CA GLY A 253 26.29 -0.86 -16.88
C GLY A 253 25.47 -0.93 -15.61
N SER A 254 26.09 -1.28 -14.47
CA SER A 254 25.45 -1.33 -13.13
C SER A 254 24.10 -2.06 -13.10
N ASN A 255 23.98 -3.17 -13.79
CA ASN A 255 22.75 -3.97 -13.95
C ASN A 255 21.58 -3.23 -14.60
N LEU A 256 21.86 -2.12 -15.33
CA LEU A 256 20.86 -1.33 -16.02
C LEU A 256 20.75 -1.74 -17.49
N PHE A 257 19.55 -1.64 -18.01
CA PHE A 257 19.19 -1.91 -19.39
C PHE A 257 18.43 -0.73 -19.99
N GLU A 258 18.64 -0.47 -21.25
CA GLU A 258 17.88 0.51 -22.03
C GLU A 258 17.08 -0.21 -23.14
N SER A 259 15.89 0.32 -23.43
CA SER A 259 15.10 -0.20 -24.54
C SER A 259 15.71 0.18 -25.88
N THR A 260 15.66 -0.75 -26.84
CA THR A 260 16.12 -0.55 -28.21
C THR A 260 15.00 -0.92 -29.19
N SER A 261 15.19 -0.61 -30.46
CA SER A 261 14.27 -1.06 -31.51
C SER A 261 14.12 -2.59 -31.55
N ASN A 262 15.15 -3.34 -31.13
CA ASN A 262 15.15 -4.80 -31.13
C ASN A 262 14.47 -5.41 -29.88
N SER A 263 14.38 -4.67 -28.77
CA SER A 263 13.67 -5.13 -27.57
C SER A 263 12.15 -5.00 -27.68
N GLY A 264 11.69 -4.11 -28.56
CA GLY A 264 10.29 -3.68 -28.62
C GLY A 264 9.96 -2.63 -27.56
N VAL A 265 8.72 -2.14 -27.63
CA VAL A 265 8.18 -1.17 -26.68
C VAL A 265 7.92 -1.85 -25.33
N PRO A 266 8.29 -1.23 -24.18
CA PRO A 266 8.01 -1.79 -22.87
C PRO A 266 6.49 -1.86 -22.61
N SER A 267 5.99 -3.05 -22.27
CA SER A 267 4.64 -3.22 -21.72
C SER A 267 4.67 -2.99 -20.23
N ILE A 268 4.21 -1.82 -19.79
CA ILE A 268 4.21 -1.40 -18.39
C ILE A 268 2.89 -1.80 -17.72
N GLY A 269 2.96 -2.20 -16.45
CA GLY A 269 1.80 -2.53 -15.66
C GLY A 269 2.14 -3.11 -14.30
N THR A 270 1.12 -3.58 -13.59
CA THR A 270 1.27 -4.13 -12.26
C THR A 270 1.94 -5.52 -12.28
N PRO A 271 2.76 -5.86 -11.27
CA PRO A 271 3.29 -7.20 -11.09
C PRO A 271 2.19 -8.27 -11.05
N GLY A 272 2.50 -9.48 -11.49
CA GLY A 272 1.56 -10.60 -11.50
C GLY A 272 0.51 -10.57 -12.62
N THR A 273 0.49 -9.54 -13.47
CA THR A 273 -0.48 -9.39 -14.56
C THR A 273 0.20 -9.30 -15.93
N GLY A 274 -0.52 -9.66 -17.01
CA GLY A 274 -0.03 -9.50 -18.38
C GLY A 274 1.30 -10.20 -18.68
N GLY A 275 1.59 -11.32 -18.02
CA GLY A 275 2.84 -12.08 -18.18
C GLY A 275 4.03 -11.53 -17.38
N ARG A 276 3.83 -10.46 -16.61
CA ARG A 276 4.83 -9.96 -15.65
C ARG A 276 4.86 -10.85 -14.42
N GLY A 277 6.07 -11.10 -13.90
CA GLY A 277 6.28 -11.83 -12.66
C GLY A 277 5.75 -11.10 -11.43
N SER A 278 5.73 -11.78 -10.30
CA SER A 278 5.42 -11.20 -9.00
C SER A 278 6.68 -10.68 -8.30
N ILE A 279 6.50 -9.80 -7.31
CA ILE A 279 7.60 -9.30 -6.49
C ILE A 279 7.68 -10.11 -5.19
N GLY A 280 8.86 -10.65 -4.90
CA GLY A 280 9.21 -11.19 -3.59
C GLY A 280 9.90 -10.12 -2.76
N ALA A 281 9.32 -9.76 -1.62
CA ALA A 281 9.93 -8.83 -0.67
C ALA A 281 10.88 -9.55 0.30
N GLY A 282 11.94 -8.86 0.74
CA GLY A 282 12.92 -9.39 1.68
C GLY A 282 13.89 -10.42 1.09
N VAL A 283 13.91 -10.58 -0.23
CA VAL A 283 14.80 -11.51 -0.96
C VAL A 283 15.49 -10.79 -2.11
N LEU A 284 16.66 -11.29 -2.49
CA LEU A 284 17.40 -10.82 -3.67
C LEU A 284 17.48 -11.94 -4.71
N GLU A 285 17.47 -11.55 -5.98
CA GLU A 285 17.73 -12.50 -7.07
C GLU A 285 19.20 -12.93 -7.02
N GLY A 286 19.45 -14.25 -7.03
CA GLY A 286 20.81 -14.80 -7.08
C GLY A 286 21.50 -14.46 -8.40
N SER A 287 22.84 -14.25 -8.37
CA SER A 287 23.62 -14.06 -9.59
C SER A 287 23.59 -15.33 -10.45
N ASN A 288 23.32 -15.18 -11.73
CA ASN A 288 23.44 -16.26 -12.73
C ASN A 288 24.84 -16.36 -13.37
N THR A 289 25.84 -15.66 -12.81
CA THR A 289 27.21 -15.69 -13.28
C THR A 289 27.89 -16.98 -12.84
N ASP A 290 28.35 -17.77 -13.79
CA ASP A 290 29.19 -18.95 -13.54
C ASP A 290 30.64 -18.51 -13.27
N LEU A 291 31.02 -18.47 -11.99
CA LEU A 291 32.36 -18.07 -11.55
C LEU A 291 33.44 -18.95 -12.14
N ALA A 292 33.21 -20.27 -12.31
CA ALA A 292 34.21 -21.18 -12.87
C ALA A 292 34.51 -20.84 -14.33
N ARG A 293 33.49 -20.49 -15.08
CA ARG A 293 33.60 -20.03 -16.47
C ARG A 293 34.35 -18.69 -16.56
N GLU A 294 34.03 -17.73 -15.69
CA GLU A 294 34.70 -16.43 -15.69
C GLU A 294 36.19 -16.56 -15.27
N PHE A 295 36.49 -17.37 -14.27
CA PHE A 295 37.91 -17.69 -13.94
C PHE A 295 38.65 -18.34 -15.09
N THR A 296 38.00 -19.24 -15.82
CA THR A 296 38.62 -19.87 -17.01
C THR A 296 38.93 -18.82 -18.07
N ASN A 297 37.99 -17.88 -18.32
CA ASN A 297 38.20 -16.77 -19.25
C ASN A 297 39.38 -15.87 -18.82
N VAL A 298 39.50 -15.57 -17.53
CA VAL A 298 40.62 -14.80 -16.98
C VAL A 298 41.97 -15.56 -17.19
N VAL A 299 42.00 -16.85 -16.92
CA VAL A 299 43.23 -17.69 -17.15
C VAL A 299 43.58 -17.70 -18.64
N ILE A 300 42.61 -17.83 -19.55
CA ILE A 300 42.85 -17.79 -21.00
C ILE A 300 43.41 -16.42 -21.40
N ALA A 301 42.82 -15.32 -20.90
CA ALA A 301 43.30 -13.98 -21.18
C ALA A 301 44.73 -13.76 -20.67
N GLN A 302 45.05 -14.20 -19.44
CA GLN A 302 46.41 -14.15 -18.87
C GLN A 302 47.42 -14.93 -19.71
N ARG A 303 47.09 -16.16 -20.16
CA ARG A 303 47.94 -16.95 -21.03
C ARG A 303 48.16 -16.28 -22.39
N GLY A 304 47.11 -15.68 -22.95
CA GLY A 304 47.21 -14.90 -24.19
C GLY A 304 48.13 -13.69 -24.05
N PHE A 305 48.01 -12.96 -22.93
CA PHE A 305 48.90 -11.83 -22.65
C PHE A 305 50.37 -12.29 -22.47
N GLN A 306 50.60 -13.39 -21.72
CA GLN A 306 51.94 -13.97 -21.55
C GLN A 306 52.54 -14.45 -22.87
N ALA A 307 51.73 -15.07 -23.74
CA ALA A 307 52.20 -15.50 -25.06
C ALA A 307 52.61 -14.31 -25.93
N SER A 308 51.78 -13.27 -25.98
CA SER A 308 52.08 -12.02 -26.71
C SER A 308 53.33 -11.33 -26.18
N SER A 309 53.51 -11.26 -24.87
CA SER A 309 54.72 -10.71 -24.23
C SER A 309 56.00 -11.50 -24.58
N ARG A 310 55.90 -12.84 -24.65
CA ARG A 310 57.03 -13.67 -25.10
C ARG A 310 57.40 -13.44 -26.56
N ILE A 311 56.42 -13.24 -27.43
CA ILE A 311 56.66 -12.93 -28.85
C ILE A 311 57.46 -11.63 -28.96
N ILE A 312 57.08 -10.60 -28.20
CA ILE A 312 57.77 -9.29 -28.19
C ILE A 312 59.22 -9.47 -27.71
N SER A 313 59.44 -10.19 -26.57
CA SER A 313 60.79 -10.39 -26.05
C SER A 313 61.65 -11.24 -26.99
N THR A 314 61.06 -12.19 -27.71
CA THR A 314 61.80 -12.99 -28.72
C THR A 314 62.14 -12.14 -29.93
N ALA A 315 61.26 -11.23 -30.35
CA ALA A 315 61.56 -10.28 -31.44
C ALA A 315 62.70 -9.33 -31.05
N ASP A 316 62.70 -8.82 -29.79
CA ASP A 316 63.79 -7.98 -29.28
C ASP A 316 65.13 -8.73 -29.28
N GLN A 317 65.12 -9.98 -28.82
CA GLN A 317 66.36 -10.82 -28.83
C GLN A 317 66.86 -11.06 -30.26
N MET A 318 65.95 -11.29 -31.24
CA MET A 318 66.36 -11.44 -32.64
C MET A 318 66.96 -10.12 -33.20
N LEU A 319 66.36 -9.00 -32.88
CA LEU A 319 66.88 -7.66 -33.28
C LEU A 319 68.24 -7.37 -32.67
N GLU A 320 68.41 -7.71 -31.37
CA GLU A 320 69.70 -7.58 -30.67
C GLU A 320 70.79 -8.51 -31.28
N GLY A 321 70.41 -9.73 -31.61
CA GLY A 321 71.31 -10.67 -32.34
C GLY A 321 71.72 -10.17 -33.72
N LEU A 322 70.78 -9.53 -34.44
CA LEU A 322 71.05 -9.01 -35.78
C LEU A 322 71.95 -7.76 -35.71
N VAL A 323 71.77 -6.91 -34.72
CA VAL A 323 72.65 -5.75 -34.45
C VAL A 323 74.11 -6.22 -34.10
N ASN A 324 74.23 -7.29 -33.34
CA ASN A 324 75.51 -7.85 -32.94
C ASN A 324 76.26 -8.60 -34.10
N LEU A 325 75.54 -9.02 -35.16
CA LEU A 325 76.13 -9.58 -36.38
C LEU A 325 76.65 -8.56 -37.37
N ILE A 326 76.22 -7.29 -37.25
CA ILE A 326 76.65 -6.18 -38.13
C ILE A 326 77.87 -5.40 -37.54
N ARG A 327 78.34 -5.85 -36.39
CA ARG A 327 79.53 -5.31 -35.74
C ARG A 327 80.70 -6.26 -35.93
#